data_2bf50c7d8b6431a6e33e529983af8d6e
#
_entry.id   2bf50c7d8b6431a6e33e529983af8d6e
#
_cell.length_a   1.000
_cell.length_b   1.000
_cell.length_c   1.000
_cell.angle_alpha   90.00
_cell.angle_beta   90.00
_cell.angle_gamma   90.00
#
_symmetry.space_group_name_H-M   'P 1'
#
loop_
_entity.id
_entity.type
_entity.pdbx_description
1 polymer ?
#
loop_
_entity_poly.entity_id
_entity_poly.type
_entity_poly.pdbx_seq_one_letter_code
_entity_poly.pdbx_strand_id
1 'polypeptide(L)'
;MTIHITGDTHSDVSRLLKYNQTKLNDTIIVTGDFGMLWRRNDYSKIELLEQDAITRNIMYLFCDGNHENFEMLEGYPEEEKYGGKVGKVSEHIYHLKRGEVYKI
;
A
#
# COMPACT_ATOMS: atom_id res chain seq x y z
N MET A 1 -8.23 7.74 -14.54
CA MET A 1 -7.38 7.14 -13.48
C MET A 1 -6.25 6.38 -14.11
N THR A 2 -5.04 6.63 -13.70
CA THR A 2 -3.86 5.89 -14.16
C THR A 2 -3.34 5.01 -13.04
N ILE A 3 -2.91 3.80 -13.38
CA ILE A 3 -2.31 2.87 -12.44
C ILE A 3 -0.80 2.89 -12.67
N HIS A 4 -0.06 3.20 -11.60
CA HIS A 4 1.41 3.20 -11.61
C HIS A 4 1.89 1.99 -10.83
N ILE A 5 2.78 1.19 -11.41
CA ILE A 5 3.30 -0.02 -10.79
C ILE A 5 4.77 0.16 -10.49
N THR A 6 5.16 -0.10 -9.26
CA THR A 6 6.57 -0.07 -8.86
C THR A 6 6.94 -1.39 -8.18
N GLY A 7 8.22 -1.74 -8.21
CA GLY A 7 8.73 -2.93 -7.55
C GLY A 7 8.97 -2.71 -6.06
N ASP A 8 9.83 -3.55 -5.48
CA ASP A 8 10.13 -3.55 -4.06
C ASP A 8 10.60 -2.19 -3.57
N THR A 9 10.01 -1.69 -2.49
CA THR A 9 10.42 -0.42 -1.87
C THR A 9 11.33 -0.64 -0.66
N HIS A 10 11.38 -1.84 -0.09
CA HIS A 10 12.23 -2.20 1.05
C HIS A 10 12.16 -1.18 2.18
N SER A 11 10.96 -0.79 2.56
CA SER A 11 10.67 0.23 3.58
C SER A 11 11.20 1.64 3.28
N ASP A 12 11.63 1.90 2.07
CA ASP A 12 12.07 3.24 1.66
C ASP A 12 10.88 4.09 1.21
N VAL A 13 10.24 4.75 2.17
CA VAL A 13 9.06 5.57 1.92
C VAL A 13 9.38 6.76 1.00
N SER A 14 10.62 7.23 0.99
CA SER A 14 11.00 8.39 0.18
C SER A 14 10.86 8.12 -1.33
N ARG A 15 11.02 6.88 -1.77
CA ARG A 15 10.84 6.52 -3.18
C ARG A 15 9.42 6.80 -3.65
N LEU A 16 8.44 6.51 -2.78
CA LEU A 16 7.03 6.75 -3.09
C LEU A 16 6.67 8.24 -2.96
N LEU A 17 7.17 8.90 -1.91
CA LEU A 17 6.88 10.32 -1.68
C LEU A 17 7.44 11.22 -2.78
N LYS A 18 8.58 10.85 -3.36
CA LYS A 18 9.23 11.63 -4.43
C LYS A 18 8.67 11.36 -5.82
N TYR A 19 7.88 10.32 -5.98
CA TYR A 19 7.28 10.01 -7.28
C TYR A 19 6.23 11.05 -7.63
N ASN A 20 6.43 11.80 -8.71
CA ASN A 20 5.64 12.99 -9.04
C ASN A 20 4.84 12.87 -10.35
N GLN A 21 4.65 11.64 -10.86
CA GLN A 21 3.94 11.43 -12.12
C GLN A 21 2.43 11.18 -11.94
N THR A 22 1.95 11.18 -10.69
CA THR A 22 0.54 10.92 -10.41
C THR A 22 -0.33 12.16 -10.63
N LYS A 23 -1.57 11.90 -11.02
CA LYS A 23 -2.65 12.89 -11.09
C LYS A 23 -3.74 12.50 -10.09
N LEU A 24 -4.74 13.36 -9.93
CA LEU A 24 -5.87 13.08 -9.05
C LEU A 24 -6.52 11.74 -9.40
N ASN A 25 -6.87 10.98 -8.38
CA ASN A 25 -7.51 9.66 -8.47
C ASN A 25 -6.63 8.55 -9.06
N ASP A 26 -5.33 8.78 -9.15
CA ASP A 26 -4.42 7.73 -9.58
C ASP A 26 -4.15 6.73 -8.46
N THR A 27 -3.66 5.56 -8.84
CA THR A 27 -3.33 4.47 -7.92
C THR A 27 -1.88 4.06 -8.13
N ILE A 28 -1.14 3.87 -7.04
CA ILE A 28 0.22 3.32 -7.07
C ILE A 28 0.15 1.91 -6.48
N ILE A 29 0.65 0.92 -7.23
CA ILE A 29 0.75 -0.47 -6.76
C ILE A 29 2.21 -0.81 -6.52
N VAL A 30 2.53 -1.23 -5.29
CA VAL A 30 3.86 -1.72 -4.91
C VAL A 30 3.83 -3.24 -4.96
N THR A 31 4.65 -3.84 -5.81
CA THR A 31 4.65 -5.29 -6.03
C THR A 31 5.79 -5.97 -5.27
N GLY A 32 5.51 -6.38 -4.03
CA GLY A 32 6.47 -7.10 -3.19
C GLY A 32 7.32 -6.18 -2.32
N ASP A 33 7.86 -6.73 -1.24
CA ASP A 33 8.73 -6.08 -0.26
C ASP A 33 8.40 -4.62 0.02
N PHE A 34 7.14 -4.37 0.35
CA PHE A 34 6.67 -3.04 0.74
C PHE A 34 7.44 -2.55 1.97
N GLY A 35 7.45 -3.36 3.04
CA GLY A 35 8.33 -3.17 4.19
C GLY A 35 7.99 -2.01 5.12
N MET A 36 6.89 -1.31 4.88
CA MET A 36 6.51 -0.15 5.70
C MET A 36 5.93 -0.54 7.06
N LEU A 37 5.54 -1.80 7.21
CA LEU A 37 5.03 -2.41 8.44
C LEU A 37 6.00 -3.51 8.85
N TRP A 38 7.12 -3.13 9.45
CA TRP A 38 8.17 -4.08 9.83
C TRP A 38 8.32 -4.18 11.35
N ARG A 39 8.49 -3.05 12.02
CA ARG A 39 8.63 -3.03 13.48
C ARG A 39 7.26 -3.01 14.13
N ARG A 40 7.09 -3.86 15.12
CA ARG A 40 5.86 -3.93 15.90
C ARG A 40 5.51 -2.56 16.48
N ASN A 41 4.25 -2.15 16.30
CA ASN A 41 3.71 -0.86 16.77
C ASN A 41 4.39 0.37 16.17
N ASP A 42 5.12 0.22 15.05
CA ASP A 42 5.68 1.36 14.33
C ASP A 42 4.88 1.57 13.04
N TYR A 43 4.05 2.58 13.05
CA TYR A 43 3.18 2.95 11.93
C TYR A 43 3.60 4.27 11.29
N SER A 44 4.80 4.78 11.62
CA SER A 44 5.24 6.11 11.18
C SER A 44 5.30 6.25 9.66
N LYS A 45 5.76 5.22 8.95
CA LYS A 45 5.83 5.24 7.48
C LYS A 45 4.46 5.18 6.85
N ILE A 46 3.54 4.42 7.44
CA ILE A 46 2.15 4.36 6.99
C ILE A 46 1.48 5.73 7.15
N GLU A 47 1.72 6.42 8.26
CA GLU A 47 1.18 7.76 8.49
C GLU A 47 1.69 8.76 7.44
N LEU A 48 2.98 8.69 7.10
CA LEU A 48 3.56 9.54 6.06
C LEU A 48 2.91 9.26 4.69
N LEU A 49 2.73 8.00 4.33
CA LEU A 49 2.10 7.62 3.06
C LEU A 49 0.62 8.02 3.04
N GLU A 50 -0.10 7.88 4.15
CA GLU A 50 -1.50 8.27 4.21
C GLU A 50 -1.64 9.78 4.01
N GLN A 51 -0.82 10.60 4.64
CA GLN A 51 -0.83 12.05 4.45
C GLN A 51 -0.51 12.43 3.00
N ASP A 52 0.46 11.76 2.40
CA ASP A 52 0.79 11.97 1.00
C ASP A 52 -0.38 11.59 0.08
N ALA A 53 -1.03 10.47 0.36
CA ALA A 53 -2.18 10.01 -0.42
C ALA A 53 -3.35 10.99 -0.35
N ILE A 54 -3.62 11.53 0.84
CA ILE A 54 -4.65 12.56 1.02
C ILE A 54 -4.30 13.81 0.20
N THR A 55 -3.07 14.27 0.32
CA THR A 55 -2.61 15.50 -0.34
C THR A 55 -2.69 15.40 -1.86
N ARG A 56 -2.28 14.26 -2.42
CA ARG A 56 -2.29 14.03 -3.87
C ARG A 56 -3.59 13.42 -4.37
N ASN A 57 -4.48 13.02 -3.48
CA ASN A 57 -5.73 12.30 -3.79
C ASN A 57 -5.46 11.04 -4.63
N ILE A 58 -4.59 10.19 -4.10
CA ILE A 58 -4.22 8.91 -4.73
C ILE A 58 -4.45 7.76 -3.76
N MET A 59 -4.35 6.52 -4.28
CA MET A 59 -4.48 5.31 -3.49
C MET A 59 -3.17 4.52 -3.56
N TYR A 60 -2.74 3.97 -2.43
CA TYR A 60 -1.63 3.03 -2.38
C TYR A 60 -2.15 1.62 -2.19
N LEU A 61 -1.74 0.72 -3.06
CA LEU A 61 -2.00 -0.72 -2.94
C LEU A 61 -0.66 -1.43 -2.90
N PHE A 62 -0.53 -2.49 -2.10
CA PHE A 62 0.71 -3.24 -2.06
C PHE A 62 0.47 -4.74 -1.95
N CYS A 63 1.38 -5.50 -2.57
CA CYS A 63 1.48 -6.94 -2.37
C CYS A 63 2.56 -7.20 -1.33
N ASP A 64 2.35 -8.19 -0.46
CA ASP A 64 3.36 -8.54 0.52
C ASP A 64 4.51 -9.32 -0.14
N GLY A 65 5.72 -9.07 0.34
CA GLY A 65 6.93 -9.79 -0.05
C GLY A 65 7.53 -10.52 1.15
N ASN A 66 8.83 -10.84 1.05
CA ASN A 66 9.54 -11.55 2.12
C ASN A 66 9.82 -10.68 3.35
N HIS A 67 9.92 -9.37 3.15
CA HIS A 67 10.32 -8.43 4.21
C HIS A 67 9.09 -7.67 4.73
N GLU A 68 8.13 -8.42 5.25
CA GLU A 68 6.92 -7.86 5.84
C GLU A 68 6.68 -8.45 7.22
N ASN A 69 6.05 -7.69 8.09
CA ASN A 69 5.57 -8.22 9.36
C ASN A 69 4.16 -8.78 9.15
N PHE A 70 4.08 -10.06 8.88
CA PHE A 70 2.81 -10.71 8.56
C PHE A 70 1.82 -10.67 9.72
N GLU A 71 2.29 -10.71 10.96
CA GLU A 71 1.43 -10.58 12.12
C GLU A 71 0.72 -9.21 12.13
N MET A 72 1.43 -8.14 11.80
CA MET A 72 0.83 -6.82 11.68
C MET A 72 -0.16 -6.75 10.52
N LEU A 73 0.18 -7.34 9.38
CA LEU A 73 -0.70 -7.35 8.21
C LEU A 73 -2.01 -8.09 8.49
N GLU A 74 -1.95 -9.22 9.15
CA GLU A 74 -3.13 -10.02 9.49
C GLU A 74 -4.05 -9.34 10.51
N GLY A 75 -3.53 -8.39 11.27
CA GLY A 75 -4.29 -7.65 12.27
C GLY A 75 -5.24 -6.60 11.67
N TYR A 76 -5.09 -6.25 10.41
CA TYR A 76 -5.94 -5.25 9.78
C TYR A 76 -7.29 -5.83 9.35
N PRO A 77 -8.38 -5.01 9.38
CA PRO A 77 -9.69 -5.49 8.95
C PRO A 77 -9.70 -5.83 7.45
N GLU A 78 -10.48 -6.84 7.09
CA GLU A 78 -10.71 -7.19 5.70
C GLU A 78 -11.89 -6.43 5.15
N GLU A 79 -11.78 -6.02 3.88
CA GLU A 79 -12.86 -5.46 3.10
C GLU A 79 -12.91 -6.11 1.74
N GLU A 80 -14.06 -6.07 1.09
CA GLU A 80 -14.14 -6.38 -0.33
C GLU A 80 -13.92 -5.11 -1.15
N LYS A 81 -12.94 -5.18 -2.06
CA LYS A 81 -12.59 -4.05 -2.91
C LYS A 81 -11.93 -4.59 -4.17
N TYR A 82 -12.20 -3.96 -5.31
CA TYR A 82 -11.64 -4.38 -6.59
C TYR A 82 -11.95 -5.84 -6.97
N GLY A 83 -13.06 -6.37 -6.49
CA GLY A 83 -13.48 -7.74 -6.78
C GLY A 83 -12.83 -8.82 -5.92
N GLY A 84 -12.05 -8.47 -4.93
CA GLY A 84 -11.39 -9.41 -4.02
C GLY A 84 -11.34 -8.89 -2.60
N LYS A 85 -10.76 -9.68 -1.71
CA LYS A 85 -10.58 -9.28 -0.31
C LYS A 85 -9.26 -8.56 -0.13
N VAL A 86 -9.29 -7.42 0.55
CA VAL A 86 -8.11 -6.62 0.85
C VAL A 86 -8.00 -6.41 2.36
N GLY A 87 -6.79 -6.12 2.84
CA GLY A 87 -6.57 -5.64 4.20
C GLY A 87 -6.60 -4.11 4.18
N LYS A 88 -7.47 -3.52 4.97
CA LYS A 88 -7.53 -2.05 5.08
C LYS A 88 -6.51 -1.56 6.08
N VAL A 89 -5.38 -1.08 5.59
CA VAL A 89 -4.31 -0.53 6.44
C VAL A 89 -4.68 0.88 6.90
N SER A 90 -5.16 1.71 5.97
CA SER A 90 -5.70 3.03 6.28
C SER A 90 -6.69 3.41 5.17
N GLU A 91 -7.22 4.64 5.20
CA GLU A 91 -8.25 5.06 4.23
C GLU A 91 -7.75 5.01 2.78
N HIS A 92 -6.45 5.21 2.54
CA HIS A 92 -5.87 5.27 1.21
C HIS A 92 -4.77 4.23 1.00
N ILE A 93 -4.63 3.23 1.90
CA ILE A 93 -3.59 2.20 1.81
C ILE A 93 -4.23 0.83 2.05
N TYR A 94 -4.11 -0.06 1.06
CA TYR A 94 -4.71 -1.39 1.13
C TYR A 94 -3.69 -2.47 0.79
N HIS A 95 -3.76 -3.56 1.54
CA HIS A 95 -2.96 -4.77 1.32
C HIS A 95 -3.70 -5.69 0.36
N LEU A 96 -3.10 -5.97 -0.79
CA LEU A 96 -3.61 -6.94 -1.76
C LEU A 96 -3.16 -8.33 -1.32
N LYS A 97 -4.11 -9.17 -0.94
CA LYS A 97 -3.81 -10.47 -0.32
C LYS A 97 -3.45 -11.52 -1.35
N ARG A 98 -2.59 -12.46 -0.95
CA ARG A 98 -2.20 -13.59 -1.79
C ARG A 98 -3.39 -14.47 -2.10
N GLY A 99 -3.44 -15.00 -3.33
CA GLY A 99 -4.50 -15.91 -3.77
C GLY A 99 -5.78 -15.21 -4.23
N GLU A 100 -5.85 -13.89 -4.09
CA GLU A 100 -6.99 -13.12 -4.57
C GLU A 100 -6.73 -12.58 -5.98
N VAL A 101 -7.80 -12.41 -6.75
CA VAL A 101 -7.77 -11.79 -8.07
C VAL A 101 -8.50 -10.46 -7.99
N TYR A 102 -7.87 -9.39 -8.48
CA TYR A 102 -8.42 -8.05 -8.40
C TYR A 102 -8.65 -7.46 -9.78
N LYS A 103 -9.68 -6.65 -9.86
CA LYS A 103 -10.00 -5.87 -11.06
C LYS A 103 -9.99 -4.40 -10.68
N ILE A 104 -8.91 -3.76 -11.02
CA ILE A 104 -8.65 -2.37 -10.61
C ILE A 104 -8.93 -1.36 -11.72
#